data_57d7a5fe979fd5e9c9924605893c0d6e
#
_entry.id   57d7a5fe979fd5e9c9924605893c0d6e
#
_cell.length_a   1.000
_cell.length_b   1.000
_cell.length_c   1.000
_cell.angle_alpha   90.00
_cell.angle_beta   90.00
_cell.angle_gamma   90.00
#
_symmetry.space_group_name_H-M   'P 1'
#
loop_
_entity.id
_entity.type
_entity.pdbx_description
1 polymer ?
#
loop_
_entity_poly.entity_id
_entity_poly.type
_entity_poly.pdbx_seq_one_letter_code
_entity_poly.pdbx_strand_id
1 'polypeptide(L)'
;GLGDVDTPGTPERHGFDTFFGYYHQVHAHTYYPSYLWRNSEKVELPGNNDGDEGKTYSHYRIFEETCNFIRKNSNRPFFCYAPWTLPHGRYVIPQDDPVWQIYQDKPWSSSAKVAAAMISLFDRHVGQLLQLLQSLDLDDNTVIMVSSDHGAGFRFEGELDSCQPLRGHKRTMYEGGIRVPTIVRWNSQIPKEQVSNHPWYFPDIMPTLLDLADLPVPKDIDGVSIAPTLKNRGEQKQHHHLYWALPLYDFGKRQFRPDGLMEAVRKDNWKAVRPLTDAPIELYDLSNDISEENNLADQRPNIVEQMMSLLRQARTAGHPQIEPEMPEGKRYR
;
A
#
# COMPACT_ATOMS: atom_id res chain seq x y z
N GLY A 1 0.19 -9.75 -5.34
CA GLY A 1 1.01 -10.56 -6.15
C GLY A 1 0.77 -10.43 -7.63
N LEU A 2 1.85 -10.18 -8.34
CA LEU A 2 1.84 -10.04 -9.80
C LEU A 2 2.26 -11.35 -10.51
N GLY A 3 2.44 -12.44 -9.76
CA GLY A 3 2.92 -13.69 -10.31
C GLY A 3 2.44 -14.92 -9.55
N ASP A 4 2.91 -16.05 -10.01
CA ASP A 4 2.79 -17.37 -9.39
C ASP A 4 4.12 -18.09 -9.63
N VAL A 5 4.32 -19.25 -9.05
CA VAL A 5 5.52 -20.09 -9.29
C VAL A 5 5.77 -20.22 -10.79
N ASP A 6 7.02 -20.09 -11.17
CA ASP A 6 7.51 -20.16 -12.55
C ASP A 6 7.07 -19.01 -13.48
N THR A 7 6.48 -17.95 -12.94
CA THR A 7 6.14 -16.75 -13.74
C THR A 7 7.18 -15.63 -13.57
N PRO A 8 7.25 -14.66 -14.49
CA PRO A 8 8.18 -13.53 -14.38
C PRO A 8 7.97 -12.63 -13.16
N GLY A 9 6.75 -12.62 -12.58
CA GLY A 9 6.38 -11.70 -11.49
C GLY A 9 6.76 -12.15 -10.08
N THR A 10 7.60 -13.18 -9.93
CA THR A 10 8.02 -13.64 -8.59
C THR A 10 9.14 -12.76 -8.01
N PRO A 11 9.18 -12.56 -6.68
CA PRO A 11 10.18 -11.73 -6.02
C PRO A 11 11.63 -12.14 -6.32
N GLU A 12 11.91 -13.43 -6.45
CA GLU A 12 13.24 -13.96 -6.73
C GLU A 12 13.77 -13.50 -8.09
N ARG A 13 12.88 -13.22 -9.05
CA ARG A 13 13.25 -12.67 -10.36
C ARG A 13 13.42 -11.15 -10.36
N HIS A 14 13.11 -10.52 -9.24
CA HIS A 14 13.20 -9.07 -9.02
C HIS A 14 14.23 -8.70 -7.94
N GLY A 15 15.21 -9.57 -7.69
CA GLY A 15 16.36 -9.28 -6.84
C GLY A 15 16.18 -9.58 -5.35
N PHE A 16 15.09 -10.26 -4.94
CA PHE A 16 14.93 -10.71 -3.57
C PHE A 16 15.56 -12.10 -3.39
N ASP A 17 16.46 -12.23 -2.40
CA ASP A 17 17.10 -13.51 -2.06
C ASP A 17 16.15 -14.48 -1.34
N THR A 18 15.18 -13.92 -0.61
CA THR A 18 14.24 -14.68 0.21
C THR A 18 12.84 -14.12 0.07
N PHE A 19 11.89 -14.99 -0.13
CA PHE A 19 10.46 -14.69 -0.11
C PHE A 19 9.73 -15.67 0.81
N PHE A 20 8.76 -15.19 1.59
CA PHE A 20 7.83 -16.03 2.34
C PHE A 20 6.43 -15.38 2.35
N GLY A 21 5.41 -16.10 1.88
CA GLY A 21 4.05 -15.61 1.86
C GLY A 21 3.21 -16.11 0.69
N TYR A 22 2.41 -15.22 0.12
CA TYR A 22 1.51 -15.50 -0.98
C TYR A 22 2.08 -14.96 -2.30
N TYR A 23 2.07 -15.74 -3.35
CA TYR A 23 2.48 -15.24 -4.66
C TYR A 23 1.38 -14.46 -5.38
N HIS A 24 0.13 -14.88 -5.28
CA HIS A 24 -0.94 -14.24 -6.02
C HIS A 24 -2.09 -13.78 -5.11
N GLN A 25 -2.83 -12.81 -5.61
CA GLN A 25 -3.85 -12.09 -4.86
C GLN A 25 -5.00 -12.99 -4.36
N VAL A 26 -5.45 -13.95 -5.17
CA VAL A 26 -6.56 -14.84 -4.76
C VAL A 26 -6.14 -15.68 -3.55
N HIS A 27 -4.93 -16.21 -3.53
CA HIS A 27 -4.37 -16.96 -2.39
C HIS A 27 -4.26 -16.06 -1.15
N ALA A 28 -3.89 -14.79 -1.32
CA ALA A 28 -3.77 -13.82 -0.23
C ALA A 28 -5.11 -13.38 0.39
N HIS A 29 -6.25 -13.80 -0.18
CA HIS A 29 -7.56 -13.52 0.39
C HIS A 29 -7.98 -14.50 1.51
N THR A 30 -7.19 -15.52 1.81
CA THR A 30 -7.44 -16.39 2.97
C THR A 30 -6.39 -16.20 4.05
N TYR A 31 -6.84 -16.21 5.31
CA TYR A 31 -5.96 -16.13 6.48
C TYR A 31 -5.65 -17.51 7.09
N TYR A 32 -6.32 -18.56 6.61
CA TYR A 32 -6.04 -19.96 6.96
C TYR A 32 -5.76 -20.79 5.70
N PRO A 33 -4.77 -20.37 4.87
CA PRO A 33 -4.42 -21.12 3.66
C PRO A 33 -3.86 -22.49 4.03
N SER A 34 -4.07 -23.49 3.17
CA SER A 34 -3.51 -24.81 3.33
C SER A 34 -1.98 -24.84 3.19
N TYR A 35 -1.40 -23.83 2.55
CA TYR A 35 0.06 -23.66 2.41
C TYR A 35 0.43 -22.18 2.22
N LEU A 36 1.71 -21.89 2.41
CA LEU A 36 2.39 -20.66 1.97
C LEU A 36 3.58 -21.03 1.09
N TRP A 37 4.18 -20.04 0.48
CA TRP A 37 5.38 -20.23 -0.32
C TRP A 37 6.62 -19.75 0.42
N ARG A 38 7.69 -20.54 0.38
CA ARG A 38 9.06 -20.11 0.68
C ARG A 38 9.85 -20.19 -0.61
N ASN A 39 10.12 -19.06 -1.22
CA ASN A 39 10.58 -19.02 -2.61
C ASN A 39 9.66 -19.92 -3.47
N SER A 40 10.19 -20.83 -4.25
CA SER A 40 9.41 -21.74 -5.10
C SER A 40 8.89 -23.01 -4.38
N GLU A 41 9.11 -23.14 -3.07
CA GLU A 41 8.73 -24.32 -2.30
C GLU A 41 7.46 -24.09 -1.49
N LYS A 42 6.54 -25.05 -1.52
CA LYS A 42 5.36 -25.02 -0.66
C LYS A 42 5.73 -25.34 0.78
N VAL A 43 5.23 -24.53 1.69
CA VAL A 43 5.26 -24.78 3.13
C VAL A 43 3.83 -25.10 3.56
N GLU A 44 3.53 -26.36 3.74
CA GLU A 44 2.20 -26.83 4.16
C GLU A 44 1.84 -26.31 5.55
N LEU A 45 0.57 -25.98 5.74
CA LEU A 45 -0.02 -25.56 7.00
C LEU A 45 -1.10 -26.57 7.44
N PRO A 46 -0.71 -27.71 8.04
CA PRO A 46 -1.64 -28.76 8.38
C PRO A 46 -2.74 -28.27 9.34
N GLY A 47 -3.99 -28.65 9.05
CA GLY A 47 -5.16 -28.22 9.82
C GLY A 47 -5.83 -26.93 9.30
N ASN A 48 -5.29 -26.35 8.25
CA ASN A 48 -5.94 -25.30 7.48
C ASN A 48 -6.63 -25.90 6.22
N ASN A 49 -7.68 -25.22 5.74
CA ASN A 49 -8.51 -25.70 4.62
C ASN A 49 -8.90 -24.58 3.64
N ASP A 50 -8.12 -23.50 3.58
CA ASP A 50 -8.37 -22.30 2.76
C ASP A 50 -9.66 -21.54 3.13
N GLY A 51 -10.16 -21.75 4.33
CA GLY A 51 -11.35 -21.11 4.90
C GLY A 51 -11.06 -19.92 5.79
N ASP A 52 -12.04 -19.60 6.61
CA ASP A 52 -11.98 -18.50 7.60
C ASP A 52 -11.57 -18.99 9.00
N GLU A 53 -11.37 -20.29 9.17
CA GLU A 53 -10.94 -20.94 10.38
C GLU A 53 -9.89 -22.02 10.08
N GLY A 54 -9.02 -22.29 11.04
CA GLY A 54 -7.96 -23.29 10.91
C GLY A 54 -7.03 -23.28 12.10
N LYS A 55 -5.98 -24.10 12.02
CA LYS A 55 -5.00 -24.25 13.09
C LYS A 55 -3.96 -23.12 13.11
N THR A 56 -3.60 -22.60 11.92
CA THR A 56 -2.48 -21.67 11.76
C THR A 56 -2.93 -20.41 11.02
N TYR A 57 -3.02 -19.31 11.74
CA TYR A 57 -3.27 -18.00 11.15
C TYR A 57 -2.03 -17.52 10.37
N SER A 58 -2.16 -17.35 9.08
CA SER A 58 -1.03 -17.12 8.17
C SER A 58 -0.21 -15.88 8.52
N HIS A 59 -0.85 -14.82 9.01
CA HIS A 59 -0.15 -13.60 9.39
C HIS A 59 0.87 -13.85 10.51
N TYR A 60 0.59 -14.74 11.46
CA TYR A 60 1.56 -15.09 12.50
C TYR A 60 2.80 -15.77 11.92
N ARG A 61 2.62 -16.64 10.94
CA ARG A 61 3.74 -17.29 10.24
C ARG A 61 4.56 -16.30 9.44
N ILE A 62 3.90 -15.36 8.74
CA ILE A 62 4.57 -14.31 7.96
C ILE A 62 5.33 -13.36 8.90
N PHE A 63 4.75 -13.00 10.03
CA PHE A 63 5.41 -12.18 11.05
C PHE A 63 6.63 -12.89 11.67
N GLU A 64 6.49 -14.16 12.03
CA GLU A 64 7.59 -14.98 12.55
C GLU A 64 8.76 -15.06 11.54
N GLU A 65 8.47 -15.28 10.26
CA GLU A 65 9.48 -15.32 9.21
C GLU A 65 10.15 -13.95 8.99
N THR A 66 9.39 -12.87 9.12
CA THR A 66 9.95 -11.50 9.10
C THR A 66 10.96 -11.33 10.25
N CYS A 67 10.60 -11.74 11.46
CA CYS A 67 11.51 -11.69 12.62
C CYS A 67 12.74 -12.57 12.43
N ASN A 68 12.57 -13.79 11.91
CA ASN A 68 13.65 -14.74 11.64
C ASN A 68 14.62 -14.22 10.58
N PHE A 69 14.09 -13.57 9.52
CA PHE A 69 14.90 -12.90 8.51
C PHE A 69 15.79 -11.82 9.14
N ILE A 70 15.23 -10.95 9.98
CA ILE A 70 15.97 -9.89 10.65
C ILE A 70 17.07 -10.47 11.55
N ARG A 71 16.76 -11.48 12.38
CA ARG A 71 17.76 -12.15 13.25
C ARG A 71 18.91 -12.75 12.43
N LYS A 72 18.57 -13.46 11.34
CA LYS A 72 19.57 -14.12 10.48
C LYS A 72 20.50 -13.12 9.78
N ASN A 73 20.04 -11.90 9.54
CA ASN A 73 20.79 -10.88 8.81
C ASN A 73 21.29 -9.75 9.72
N SER A 74 21.23 -9.89 11.05
CA SER A 74 21.58 -8.84 12.02
C SER A 74 23.02 -8.36 11.93
N ASN A 75 23.93 -9.13 11.34
CA ASN A 75 25.35 -8.80 11.21
C ASN A 75 25.74 -8.24 9.83
N ARG A 76 24.78 -7.93 8.96
CA ARG A 76 25.02 -7.37 7.62
C ARG A 76 23.87 -6.45 7.21
N PRO A 77 24.08 -5.53 6.26
CA PRO A 77 22.98 -4.74 5.68
C PRO A 77 21.91 -5.64 5.07
N PHE A 78 20.65 -5.27 5.27
CA PHE A 78 19.51 -5.96 4.67
C PHE A 78 18.41 -4.99 4.24
N PHE A 79 17.61 -5.42 3.26
CA PHE A 79 16.34 -4.81 2.91
C PHE A 79 15.23 -5.81 3.18
N CYS A 80 14.29 -5.45 4.03
CA CYS A 80 13.13 -6.26 4.37
C CYS A 80 11.85 -5.56 3.93
N TYR A 81 11.20 -6.07 2.88
CA TYR A 81 9.89 -5.61 2.45
C TYR A 81 8.84 -6.55 3.01
N ALA A 82 8.04 -6.07 3.94
CA ALA A 82 7.02 -6.84 4.66
C ALA A 82 5.60 -6.37 4.32
N PRO A 83 5.08 -6.68 3.10
CA PRO A 83 3.75 -6.28 2.65
C PRO A 83 2.68 -7.18 3.28
N TRP A 84 2.44 -6.99 4.57
CA TRP A 84 1.46 -7.76 5.32
C TRP A 84 0.05 -7.53 4.79
N THR A 85 -0.76 -8.60 4.77
CA THR A 85 -2.13 -8.55 4.26
C THR A 85 -3.11 -7.85 5.19
N LEU A 86 -2.78 -7.65 6.47
CA LEU A 86 -3.64 -6.92 7.42
C LEU A 86 -3.78 -5.44 7.04
N PRO A 87 -4.97 -4.87 7.15
CA PRO A 87 -6.28 -5.43 7.53
C PRO A 87 -7.17 -5.74 6.32
N HIS A 88 -6.67 -6.40 5.28
CA HIS A 88 -7.46 -6.68 4.07
C HIS A 88 -8.68 -7.57 4.38
N GLY A 89 -9.84 -7.27 3.82
CA GLY A 89 -11.00 -8.20 3.83
C GLY A 89 -10.70 -9.46 2.97
N ARG A 90 -11.05 -10.63 3.32
CA ARG A 90 -11.97 -11.10 4.37
C ARG A 90 -11.50 -10.65 5.76
N TYR A 91 -12.40 -10.12 6.56
CA TYR A 91 -12.06 -9.74 7.93
C TYR A 91 -12.12 -10.99 8.80
N VAL A 92 -10.94 -11.51 9.16
CA VAL A 92 -10.77 -12.71 9.97
C VAL A 92 -9.64 -12.48 10.97
N ILE A 93 -9.91 -12.81 12.24
CA ILE A 93 -8.96 -12.75 13.35
C ILE A 93 -9.17 -13.95 14.28
N PRO A 94 -8.11 -14.59 14.80
CA PRO A 94 -8.25 -15.59 15.83
C PRO A 94 -8.98 -15.02 17.06
N GLN A 95 -10.05 -15.66 17.49
CA GLN A 95 -10.86 -15.15 18.61
C GLN A 95 -10.20 -15.32 19.99
N ASP A 96 -9.18 -16.15 20.07
CA ASP A 96 -8.32 -16.31 21.24
C ASP A 96 -7.18 -15.28 21.29
N ASP A 97 -6.97 -14.47 20.22
CA ASP A 97 -5.99 -13.40 20.26
C ASP A 97 -6.44 -12.27 21.20
N PRO A 98 -5.54 -11.76 22.07
CA PRO A 98 -5.87 -10.67 23.00
C PRO A 98 -6.42 -9.40 22.35
N VAL A 99 -6.06 -9.10 21.08
CA VAL A 99 -6.60 -7.92 20.38
C VAL A 99 -8.09 -8.06 20.08
N TRP A 100 -8.61 -9.28 19.88
CA TRP A 100 -10.04 -9.51 19.69
C TRP A 100 -10.86 -9.11 20.92
N GLN A 101 -10.36 -9.40 22.11
CA GLN A 101 -11.05 -9.08 23.36
C GLN A 101 -11.28 -7.58 23.57
N ILE A 102 -10.46 -6.71 22.92
CA ILE A 102 -10.64 -5.26 22.99
C ILE A 102 -11.91 -4.81 22.26
N TYR A 103 -12.30 -5.54 21.22
CA TYR A 103 -13.35 -5.10 20.29
C TYR A 103 -14.61 -5.98 20.29
N GLN A 104 -14.57 -7.21 20.83
CA GLN A 104 -15.66 -8.19 20.76
C GLN A 104 -17.01 -7.65 21.28
N ASP A 105 -17.00 -6.81 22.31
CA ASP A 105 -18.19 -6.27 22.96
C ASP A 105 -18.57 -4.86 22.48
N LYS A 106 -17.88 -4.31 21.46
CA LYS A 106 -18.24 -3.01 20.89
C LYS A 106 -19.60 -3.11 20.17
N PRO A 107 -20.43 -2.04 20.19
CA PRO A 107 -21.70 -2.01 19.49
C PRO A 107 -21.55 -1.80 17.98
N TRP A 108 -20.57 -2.45 17.39
CA TRP A 108 -20.22 -2.35 15.96
C TRP A 108 -20.59 -3.61 15.21
N SER A 109 -20.67 -3.54 13.89
CA SER A 109 -20.80 -4.72 13.03
C SER A 109 -19.63 -5.70 13.24
N SER A 110 -19.87 -6.98 12.98
CA SER A 110 -18.82 -7.99 13.09
C SER A 110 -17.59 -7.64 12.22
N SER A 111 -17.81 -7.13 11.02
CA SER A 111 -16.71 -6.72 10.12
C SER A 111 -15.90 -5.55 10.68
N ALA A 112 -16.55 -4.54 11.28
CA ALA A 112 -15.85 -3.41 11.88
C ALA A 112 -15.02 -3.84 13.10
N LYS A 113 -15.58 -4.69 13.97
CA LYS A 113 -14.86 -5.26 15.13
C LYS A 113 -13.60 -6.00 14.70
N VAL A 114 -13.72 -6.88 13.70
CA VAL A 114 -12.60 -7.67 13.19
C VAL A 114 -11.58 -6.78 12.50
N ALA A 115 -12.02 -5.82 11.68
CA ALA A 115 -11.11 -4.86 11.04
C ALA A 115 -10.28 -4.08 12.08
N ALA A 116 -10.92 -3.59 13.15
CA ALA A 116 -10.23 -2.89 14.23
C ALA A 116 -9.22 -3.80 14.95
N ALA A 117 -9.60 -5.06 15.23
CA ALA A 117 -8.70 -6.04 15.84
C ALA A 117 -7.50 -6.36 14.92
N MET A 118 -7.72 -6.49 13.61
CA MET A 118 -6.64 -6.72 12.64
C MET A 118 -5.67 -5.53 12.57
N ILE A 119 -6.16 -4.29 12.64
CA ILE A 119 -5.32 -3.08 12.71
C ILE A 119 -4.50 -3.08 14.01
N SER A 120 -5.11 -3.41 15.14
CA SER A 120 -4.41 -3.49 16.43
C SER A 120 -3.39 -4.64 16.47
N LEU A 121 -3.64 -5.74 15.76
CA LEU A 121 -2.67 -6.81 15.59
C LEU A 121 -1.47 -6.34 14.74
N PHE A 122 -1.74 -5.61 13.67
CA PHE A 122 -0.69 -4.99 12.86
C PHE A 122 0.19 -4.05 13.70
N ASP A 123 -0.42 -3.13 14.45
CA ASP A 123 0.29 -2.20 15.33
C ASP A 123 1.13 -2.93 16.39
N ARG A 124 0.57 -3.95 17.04
CA ARG A 124 1.30 -4.79 18.00
C ARG A 124 2.53 -5.45 17.37
N HIS A 125 2.40 -5.97 16.15
CA HIS A 125 3.52 -6.60 15.46
C HIS A 125 4.58 -5.59 15.02
N VAL A 126 4.20 -4.38 14.63
CA VAL A 126 5.16 -3.29 14.41
C VAL A 126 5.93 -2.99 15.71
N GLY A 127 5.23 -2.87 16.84
CA GLY A 127 5.85 -2.68 18.15
C GLY A 127 6.83 -3.80 18.52
N GLN A 128 6.49 -5.06 18.23
CA GLN A 128 7.37 -6.21 18.46
C GLN A 128 8.61 -6.20 17.55
N LEU A 129 8.47 -5.74 16.29
CA LEU A 129 9.63 -5.54 15.40
C LEU A 129 10.57 -4.46 15.94
N LEU A 130 10.05 -3.35 16.46
CA LEU A 130 10.86 -2.31 17.07
C LEU A 130 11.64 -2.85 18.27
N GLN A 131 10.99 -3.64 19.13
CA GLN A 131 11.65 -4.30 20.26
C GLN A 131 12.72 -5.30 19.82
N LEU A 132 12.45 -6.06 18.74
CA LEU A 132 13.43 -6.98 18.16
C LEU A 132 14.67 -6.22 17.66
N LEU A 133 14.50 -5.15 16.89
CA LEU A 133 15.62 -4.34 16.39
C LEU A 133 16.43 -3.75 17.54
N GLN A 134 15.78 -3.26 18.59
CA GLN A 134 16.44 -2.77 19.78
C GLN A 134 17.23 -3.88 20.49
N SER A 135 16.66 -5.08 20.65
CA SER A 135 17.36 -6.22 21.29
C SER A 135 18.55 -6.77 20.51
N LEU A 136 18.66 -6.42 19.22
CA LEU A 136 19.76 -6.78 18.32
C LEU A 136 20.75 -5.62 18.10
N ASP A 137 20.60 -4.50 18.81
CA ASP A 137 21.40 -3.27 18.64
C ASP A 137 21.35 -2.70 17.20
N LEU A 138 20.23 -2.91 16.49
CA LEU A 138 20.02 -2.44 15.11
C LEU A 138 19.20 -1.16 15.04
N ASP A 139 18.59 -0.73 16.11
CA ASP A 139 17.57 0.32 16.17
C ASP A 139 18.06 1.69 15.66
N ASP A 140 19.31 2.02 15.93
CA ASP A 140 19.93 3.29 15.51
C ASP A 140 20.41 3.28 14.05
N ASN A 141 20.55 2.10 13.45
CA ASN A 141 21.03 1.94 12.08
C ASN A 141 20.00 1.26 11.15
N THR A 142 18.74 1.35 11.48
CA THR A 142 17.64 0.80 10.64
C THR A 142 16.61 1.88 10.35
N VAL A 143 16.32 2.10 9.07
CA VAL A 143 15.15 2.87 8.62
C VAL A 143 13.93 1.97 8.66
N ILE A 144 12.88 2.43 9.30
CA ILE A 144 11.58 1.75 9.35
C ILE A 144 10.55 2.65 8.72
N MET A 145 9.87 2.16 7.69
CA MET A 145 8.77 2.85 7.03
C MET A 145 7.51 2.01 7.17
N VAL A 146 6.46 2.61 7.69
CA VAL A 146 5.13 1.99 7.83
C VAL A 146 4.13 2.80 7.02
N SER A 147 3.43 2.16 6.11
CA SER A 147 2.43 2.79 5.25
C SER A 147 1.37 1.78 4.81
N SER A 148 0.42 2.22 3.98
CA SER A 148 -0.53 1.36 3.27
C SER A 148 -0.42 1.60 1.77
N ASP A 149 -0.83 0.64 0.96
CA ASP A 149 -0.82 0.71 -0.51
C ASP A 149 -1.91 1.65 -1.07
N HIS A 150 -3.02 1.80 -0.36
CA HIS A 150 -4.15 2.67 -0.70
C HIS A 150 -5.04 2.91 0.54
N GLY A 151 -6.04 3.77 0.40
CA GLY A 151 -7.00 4.06 1.46
C GLY A 151 -7.86 2.86 1.86
N ALA A 152 -8.64 3.01 2.93
CA ALA A 152 -9.42 1.93 3.52
C ALA A 152 -10.36 1.25 2.52
N GLY A 153 -10.51 -0.07 2.63
CA GLY A 153 -11.39 -0.87 1.77
C GLY A 153 -12.88 -0.63 2.02
N PHE A 154 -13.23 -0.28 3.26
CA PHE A 154 -14.57 0.11 3.69
C PHE A 154 -14.49 1.31 4.62
N ARG A 155 -15.50 2.16 4.58
CA ARG A 155 -15.57 3.36 5.43
C ARG A 155 -16.00 3.06 6.85
N PHE A 156 -16.81 2.00 7.08
CA PHE A 156 -17.43 1.68 8.36
C PHE A 156 -18.09 2.91 9.00
N GLU A 157 -18.98 3.55 8.23
CA GLU A 157 -19.64 4.80 8.63
C GLU A 157 -20.39 4.68 9.95
N GLY A 158 -20.12 5.61 10.88
CA GLY A 158 -20.68 5.59 12.23
C GLY A 158 -20.07 4.55 13.17
N GLU A 159 -19.08 3.77 12.74
CA GLU A 159 -18.37 2.77 13.55
C GLU A 159 -16.89 3.09 13.69
N LEU A 160 -16.12 3.03 12.58
CA LEU A 160 -14.68 3.31 12.54
C LEU A 160 -14.36 4.60 11.78
N ASP A 161 -15.24 5.01 10.89
CA ASP A 161 -15.08 6.19 10.04
C ASP A 161 -13.70 6.26 9.35
N SER A 162 -13.29 5.11 8.79
CA SER A 162 -11.91 4.79 8.42
C SER A 162 -11.24 5.74 7.43
N CYS A 163 -12.03 6.54 6.70
CA CYS A 163 -11.51 7.52 5.74
C CYS A 163 -11.72 8.97 6.17
N GLN A 164 -12.48 9.23 7.23
CA GLN A 164 -12.81 10.61 7.63
C GLN A 164 -11.57 11.41 8.03
N PRO A 165 -11.53 12.71 7.70
CA PRO A 165 -12.55 13.48 6.97
C PRO A 165 -12.48 13.34 5.45
N LEU A 166 -11.70 12.45 4.90
CA LEU A 166 -11.40 12.32 3.48
C LEU A 166 -12.57 11.66 2.72
N ARG A 167 -12.89 12.19 1.55
CA ARG A 167 -13.87 11.63 0.63
C ARG A 167 -13.36 10.36 -0.03
N GLY A 168 -14.25 9.42 -0.33
CA GLY A 168 -13.96 8.18 -1.03
C GLY A 168 -13.32 7.11 -0.15
N HIS A 169 -12.83 6.08 -0.79
CA HIS A 169 -12.20 4.90 -0.21
C HIS A 169 -11.44 4.15 -1.31
N LYS A 170 -10.84 2.99 -1.02
CA LYS A 170 -10.21 2.09 -2.02
C LYS A 170 -10.97 2.08 -3.35
N ARG A 171 -10.26 2.17 -4.46
CA ARG A 171 -10.78 2.22 -5.85
C ARG A 171 -11.48 3.54 -6.20
N THR A 172 -11.20 4.61 -5.50
CA THR A 172 -11.58 5.97 -5.91
C THR A 172 -10.35 6.85 -6.01
N MET A 173 -10.43 7.94 -6.77
CA MET A 173 -9.35 8.91 -6.94
C MET A 173 -9.44 10.09 -5.97
N TYR A 174 -10.40 10.07 -5.05
CA TYR A 174 -10.50 11.04 -3.96
C TYR A 174 -9.47 10.76 -2.87
N GLU A 175 -9.21 11.74 -2.01
CA GLU A 175 -8.17 11.63 -0.96
C GLU A 175 -8.32 10.37 -0.11
N GLY A 176 -9.56 9.97 0.26
CA GLY A 176 -9.80 8.75 1.04
C GLY A 176 -9.43 7.45 0.32
N GLY A 177 -9.25 7.48 -1.00
CA GLY A 177 -8.80 6.32 -1.78
C GLY A 177 -7.29 6.26 -1.99
N ILE A 178 -6.61 7.41 -2.01
CA ILE A 178 -5.19 7.51 -2.39
C ILE A 178 -4.28 8.07 -1.30
N ARG A 179 -4.84 8.76 -0.29
CA ARG A 179 -4.06 9.28 0.83
C ARG A 179 -4.02 8.27 1.97
N VAL A 180 -2.82 7.93 2.42
CA VAL A 180 -2.58 6.91 3.45
C VAL A 180 -1.70 7.46 4.57
N PRO A 181 -1.86 6.94 5.79
CA PRO A 181 -0.92 7.26 6.86
C PRO A 181 0.45 6.71 6.52
N THR A 182 1.49 7.49 6.80
CA THR A 182 2.87 7.06 6.64
C THR A 182 3.71 7.55 7.81
N ILE A 183 4.48 6.63 8.39
CA ILE A 183 5.39 6.91 9.49
C ILE A 183 6.76 6.40 9.09
N VAL A 184 7.78 7.25 9.23
CA VAL A 184 9.18 6.88 8.99
C VAL A 184 9.97 7.14 10.25
N ARG A 185 10.74 6.15 10.65
CA ARG A 185 11.59 6.21 11.84
C ARG A 185 13.02 5.81 11.50
N TRP A 186 13.98 6.61 11.92
CA TRP A 186 15.41 6.30 11.97
C TRP A 186 16.03 7.09 13.10
N ASN A 187 16.24 6.44 14.23
CA ASN A 187 16.60 7.11 15.49
C ASN A 187 17.79 8.06 15.38
N SER A 188 18.83 7.69 14.64
CA SER A 188 20.06 8.48 14.55
C SER A 188 20.00 9.62 13.53
N GLN A 189 19.01 9.64 12.61
CA GLN A 189 19.03 10.52 11.45
C GLN A 189 17.74 11.32 11.22
N ILE A 190 16.60 10.82 11.68
CA ILE A 190 15.30 11.47 11.50
C ILE A 190 14.86 12.09 12.83
N PRO A 191 14.57 13.41 12.88
CA PRO A 191 14.07 14.06 14.07
C PRO A 191 12.77 13.43 14.57
N LYS A 192 12.64 13.31 15.89
CA LYS A 192 11.42 12.82 16.54
C LYS A 192 10.29 13.85 16.41
N GLU A 193 9.03 13.36 16.42
CA GLU A 193 7.83 14.19 16.48
C GLU A 193 7.68 15.19 15.32
N GLN A 194 8.37 14.93 14.21
CA GLN A 194 8.27 15.75 13.00
C GLN A 194 7.02 15.37 12.22
N VAL A 195 6.25 16.38 11.81
CA VAL A 195 5.13 16.25 10.85
C VAL A 195 5.49 17.03 9.60
N SER A 196 5.32 16.41 8.44
CA SER A 196 5.55 17.05 7.13
C SER A 196 4.29 17.10 6.30
N ASN A 197 4.05 18.26 5.68
CA ASN A 197 2.98 18.46 4.70
C ASN A 197 3.50 18.34 3.25
N HIS A 198 4.76 17.94 3.05
CA HIS A 198 5.30 17.74 1.71
C HIS A 198 4.53 16.61 1.00
N PRO A 199 3.86 16.90 -0.15
CA PRO A 199 3.15 15.86 -0.89
C PRO A 199 4.14 14.94 -1.61
N TRP A 200 3.97 13.65 -1.43
CA TRP A 200 4.75 12.60 -2.05
C TRP A 200 3.89 11.35 -2.27
N TYR A 201 4.36 10.38 -3.04
CA TYR A 201 3.59 9.19 -3.38
C TYR A 201 4.47 7.94 -3.56
N PHE A 202 3.90 6.78 -3.84
CA PHE A 202 4.61 5.50 -3.87
C PHE A 202 5.86 5.44 -4.76
N PRO A 203 5.90 6.04 -5.97
CA PRO A 203 7.13 6.11 -6.76
C PRO A 203 8.33 6.71 -6.04
N ASP A 204 8.12 7.54 -5.01
CA ASP A 204 9.17 8.19 -4.23
C ASP A 204 9.87 7.25 -3.23
N ILE A 205 9.29 6.08 -2.93
CA ILE A 205 9.84 5.14 -1.95
C ILE A 205 11.22 4.64 -2.40
N MET A 206 11.32 4.14 -3.64
CA MET A 206 12.58 3.57 -4.13
C MET A 206 13.73 4.59 -4.12
N PRO A 207 13.62 5.78 -4.74
CA PRO A 207 14.69 6.76 -4.69
C PRO A 207 15.02 7.23 -3.26
N THR A 208 14.01 7.31 -2.37
CA THR A 208 14.24 7.67 -0.98
C THR A 208 15.05 6.60 -0.24
N LEU A 209 14.71 5.33 -0.39
CA LEU A 209 15.45 4.24 0.26
C LEU A 209 16.88 4.13 -0.26
N LEU A 210 17.10 4.31 -1.56
CA LEU A 210 18.44 4.36 -2.16
C LEU A 210 19.26 5.52 -1.60
N ASP A 211 18.69 6.72 -1.54
CA ASP A 211 19.33 7.92 -1.00
C ASP A 211 19.65 7.77 0.51
N LEU A 212 18.72 7.19 1.29
CA LEU A 212 18.95 6.90 2.70
C LEU A 212 20.04 5.83 2.94
N ALA A 213 20.26 4.95 1.97
CA ALA A 213 21.29 3.91 2.00
C ALA A 213 22.62 4.34 1.36
N ASP A 214 22.77 5.61 0.97
CA ASP A 214 23.91 6.16 0.23
C ASP A 214 24.21 5.38 -1.10
N LEU A 215 23.15 4.90 -1.76
CA LEU A 215 23.23 4.22 -3.04
C LEU A 215 22.84 5.13 -4.21
N PRO A 216 23.37 4.90 -5.41
CA PRO A 216 23.04 5.72 -6.58
C PRO A 216 21.56 5.59 -6.96
N VAL A 217 20.88 6.74 -7.07
CA VAL A 217 19.49 6.81 -7.53
C VAL A 217 19.46 6.83 -9.05
N PRO A 218 18.69 5.94 -9.73
CA PRO A 218 18.51 5.99 -11.18
C PRO A 218 17.95 7.34 -11.65
N LYS A 219 18.31 7.77 -12.85
CA LYS A 219 17.89 9.08 -13.40
C LYS A 219 16.52 9.01 -14.09
N ASP A 220 16.21 7.87 -14.70
CA ASP A 220 15.02 7.68 -15.54
C ASP A 220 13.90 7.00 -14.74
N ILE A 221 13.47 7.66 -13.65
CA ILE A 221 12.39 7.20 -12.77
C ILE A 221 11.44 8.36 -12.45
N ASP A 222 10.19 8.04 -12.18
CA ASP A 222 9.16 9.03 -11.86
C ASP A 222 9.29 9.58 -10.42
N GLY A 223 9.90 8.81 -9.52
CA GLY A 223 10.00 9.17 -8.10
C GLY A 223 11.08 10.20 -7.79
N VAL A 224 10.85 10.96 -6.74
CA VAL A 224 11.77 11.94 -6.15
C VAL A 224 12.07 11.55 -4.71
N SER A 225 13.36 11.51 -4.32
CA SER A 225 13.72 11.23 -2.94
C SER A 225 13.15 12.27 -1.98
N ILE A 226 12.51 11.80 -0.91
CA ILE A 226 12.04 12.64 0.21
C ILE A 226 13.01 12.61 1.41
N ALA A 227 14.20 12.08 1.25
CA ALA A 227 15.22 12.03 2.31
C ALA A 227 15.54 13.42 2.92
N PRO A 228 15.62 14.53 2.14
CA PRO A 228 15.78 15.86 2.72
C PRO A 228 14.66 16.25 3.67
N THR A 229 13.40 15.97 3.30
CA THR A 229 12.23 16.20 4.14
C THR A 229 12.27 15.34 5.40
N LEU A 230 12.58 14.05 5.28
CA LEU A 230 12.67 13.13 6.42
C LEU A 230 13.75 13.53 7.41
N LYS A 231 14.94 13.87 6.92
CA LYS A 231 16.09 14.29 7.76
C LYS A 231 15.99 15.75 8.23
N ASN A 232 14.97 16.49 7.77
CA ASN A 232 14.84 17.95 7.99
C ASN A 232 16.14 18.70 7.63
N ARG A 233 16.77 18.32 6.53
CA ARG A 233 18.08 18.85 6.12
C ARG A 233 18.24 18.79 4.61
N GLY A 234 18.71 19.89 4.01
CA GLY A 234 18.89 20.03 2.56
C GLY A 234 17.64 20.58 1.88
N GLU A 235 17.73 20.71 0.56
CA GLU A 235 16.64 21.22 -0.29
C GLU A 235 15.78 20.03 -0.80
N GLN A 236 14.49 20.09 -0.53
CA GLN A 236 13.53 19.09 -1.01
C GLN A 236 13.08 19.46 -2.42
N LYS A 237 13.43 18.63 -3.39
CA LYS A 237 12.86 18.69 -4.74
C LYS A 237 11.38 18.35 -4.69
N GLN A 238 10.58 19.11 -5.44
CA GLN A 238 9.15 18.88 -5.55
C GLN A 238 8.81 18.27 -6.90
N HIS A 239 7.76 17.47 -6.94
CA HIS A 239 7.13 17.06 -8.18
C HIS A 239 6.50 18.26 -8.88
N HIS A 240 6.59 18.29 -10.20
CA HIS A 240 5.83 19.26 -11.00
C HIS A 240 4.32 19.04 -10.83
N HIS A 241 3.90 17.79 -10.72
CA HIS A 241 2.55 17.34 -10.37
C HIS A 241 2.60 15.88 -9.92
N LEU A 242 1.57 15.43 -9.21
CA LEU A 242 1.33 14.01 -8.90
C LEU A 242 0.17 13.53 -9.77
N TYR A 243 0.28 12.30 -10.28
CA TYR A 243 -0.72 11.70 -11.17
C TYR A 243 -1.09 10.29 -10.73
N TRP A 244 -2.36 9.98 -10.78
CA TRP A 244 -2.91 8.65 -10.53
C TRP A 244 -3.87 8.26 -11.64
N ALA A 245 -3.84 6.97 -12.00
CA ALA A 245 -4.77 6.38 -12.96
C ALA A 245 -5.16 4.97 -12.52
N LEU A 246 -6.43 4.65 -12.62
CA LEU A 246 -6.95 3.32 -12.35
C LEU A 246 -7.85 2.88 -13.49
N PRO A 247 -7.36 2.01 -14.39
CA PRO A 247 -8.22 1.38 -15.40
C PRO A 247 -9.12 0.34 -14.71
N LEU A 248 -10.42 0.42 -14.97
CA LEU A 248 -11.38 -0.53 -14.45
C LEU A 248 -11.40 -1.80 -15.29
N TYR A 249 -11.31 -2.94 -14.62
CA TYR A 249 -11.36 -4.25 -15.24
C TYR A 249 -12.73 -4.90 -15.07
N ASP A 250 -13.31 -5.38 -16.18
CA ASP A 250 -14.54 -6.17 -16.19
C ASP A 250 -14.18 -7.66 -16.04
N PHE A 251 -14.35 -8.20 -14.84
CA PHE A 251 -14.04 -9.61 -14.54
C PHE A 251 -14.95 -10.59 -15.29
N GLY A 252 -16.18 -10.19 -15.60
CA GLY A 252 -17.12 -11.02 -16.38
C GLY A 252 -16.67 -11.18 -17.82
N LYS A 253 -16.24 -10.09 -18.43
CA LYS A 253 -15.74 -10.05 -19.81
C LYS A 253 -14.24 -10.32 -19.93
N ARG A 254 -13.52 -10.36 -18.81
CA ARG A 254 -12.05 -10.53 -18.73
C ARG A 254 -11.27 -9.52 -19.57
N GLN A 255 -11.69 -8.25 -19.51
CA GLN A 255 -11.03 -7.16 -20.25
C GLN A 255 -11.11 -5.83 -19.48
N PHE A 256 -10.24 -4.90 -19.80
CA PHE A 256 -10.39 -3.54 -19.33
C PHE A 256 -11.60 -2.88 -19.98
N ARG A 257 -12.33 -2.09 -19.20
CA ARG A 257 -13.47 -1.31 -19.69
C ARG A 257 -12.96 -0.15 -20.56
N PRO A 258 -13.42 0.03 -21.80
CA PRO A 258 -13.00 1.14 -22.65
C PRO A 258 -13.33 2.53 -22.05
N ASP A 259 -14.45 2.61 -21.33
CA ASP A 259 -14.97 3.80 -20.64
C ASP A 259 -14.51 3.90 -19.17
N GLY A 260 -13.70 2.95 -18.70
CA GLY A 260 -13.44 2.71 -17.30
C GLY A 260 -12.10 3.22 -16.81
N LEU A 261 -11.63 4.40 -17.21
CA LEU A 261 -10.44 5.01 -16.63
C LEU A 261 -10.82 6.10 -15.63
N MET A 262 -10.42 5.91 -14.38
CA MET A 262 -10.44 6.95 -13.36
C MET A 262 -9.06 7.59 -13.29
N GLU A 263 -9.00 8.93 -13.18
CA GLU A 263 -7.76 9.67 -13.11
C GLU A 263 -7.83 10.78 -12.06
N ALA A 264 -6.69 11.10 -11.49
CA ALA A 264 -6.51 12.33 -10.73
C ALA A 264 -5.13 12.93 -11.00
N VAL A 265 -5.05 14.23 -10.93
CA VAL A 265 -3.79 14.98 -10.93
C VAL A 265 -3.83 16.01 -9.80
N ARG A 266 -2.71 16.13 -9.10
CA ARG A 266 -2.51 17.16 -8.07
C ARG A 266 -1.32 18.03 -8.44
N LYS A 267 -1.51 19.33 -8.41
CA LYS A 267 -0.46 20.32 -8.50
C LYS A 267 -0.66 21.35 -7.40
N ASP A 268 0.35 21.49 -6.56
CA ASP A 268 0.27 22.34 -5.37
C ASP A 268 -0.94 21.94 -4.48
N ASN A 269 -1.87 22.87 -4.24
CA ASN A 269 -3.10 22.63 -3.50
C ASN A 269 -4.29 22.22 -4.38
N TRP A 270 -4.16 22.35 -5.70
CA TRP A 270 -5.22 21.98 -6.63
C TRP A 270 -5.20 20.50 -6.96
N LYS A 271 -6.38 19.89 -6.89
CA LYS A 271 -6.57 18.50 -7.32
C LYS A 271 -7.74 18.43 -8.30
N ALA A 272 -7.48 17.83 -9.44
CA ALA A 272 -8.53 17.52 -10.41
C ALA A 272 -8.77 16.01 -10.42
N VAL A 273 -10.04 15.61 -10.44
CA VAL A 273 -10.49 14.21 -10.47
C VAL A 273 -11.38 14.00 -11.68
N ARG A 274 -11.11 12.96 -12.46
CA ARG A 274 -12.02 12.45 -13.48
C ARG A 274 -12.49 11.07 -13.03
N PRO A 275 -13.74 10.94 -12.55
CA PRO A 275 -14.24 9.68 -11.99
C PRO A 275 -14.39 8.55 -13.00
N LEU A 276 -14.53 8.87 -14.29
CA LEU A 276 -14.58 7.94 -15.43
C LEU A 276 -14.08 8.66 -16.68
N THR A 277 -13.75 7.93 -17.74
CA THR A 277 -13.18 8.45 -19.01
C THR A 277 -13.92 9.66 -19.56
N ASP A 278 -15.26 9.60 -19.62
CA ASP A 278 -16.12 10.63 -20.22
C ASP A 278 -16.85 11.50 -19.16
N ALA A 279 -16.53 11.29 -17.88
CA ALA A 279 -17.13 12.09 -16.83
C ALA A 279 -16.58 13.52 -16.83
N PRO A 280 -17.40 14.52 -16.46
CA PRO A 280 -16.92 15.88 -16.21
C PRO A 280 -15.77 15.86 -15.20
N ILE A 281 -14.82 16.78 -15.42
CA ILE A 281 -13.73 16.99 -14.47
C ILE A 281 -14.25 17.66 -13.21
N GLU A 282 -13.81 17.20 -12.08
CA GLU A 282 -14.03 17.83 -10.78
C GLU A 282 -12.74 18.53 -10.34
N LEU A 283 -12.84 19.68 -9.66
CA LEU A 283 -11.68 20.46 -9.19
C LEU A 283 -11.85 20.85 -7.74
N TYR A 284 -10.81 20.60 -6.92
CA TYR A 284 -10.80 20.87 -5.49
C TYR A 284 -9.56 21.64 -5.06
N ASP A 285 -9.74 22.55 -4.09
CA ASP A 285 -8.65 23.23 -3.37
C ASP A 285 -8.40 22.50 -2.04
N LEU A 286 -7.44 21.61 -2.00
CA LEU A 286 -7.15 20.78 -0.82
C LEU A 286 -6.63 21.59 0.39
N SER A 287 -6.25 22.86 0.21
CA SER A 287 -5.85 23.71 1.34
C SER A 287 -7.04 24.18 2.18
N ASN A 288 -8.22 24.26 1.57
CA ASN A 288 -9.45 24.73 2.20
C ASN A 288 -10.54 23.64 2.26
N ASP A 289 -10.42 22.58 1.46
CA ASP A 289 -11.42 21.53 1.30
C ASP A 289 -10.74 20.15 1.13
N ILE A 290 -10.17 19.66 2.21
CA ILE A 290 -9.51 18.33 2.22
C ILE A 290 -10.51 17.18 2.02
N SER A 291 -11.80 17.44 2.31
CA SER A 291 -12.90 16.50 2.18
C SER A 291 -13.48 16.43 0.76
N GLU A 292 -13.00 17.27 -0.17
CA GLU A 292 -13.43 17.31 -1.58
C GLU A 292 -14.96 17.42 -1.73
N GLU A 293 -15.59 18.30 -0.94
CA GLU A 293 -17.03 18.52 -0.94
C GLU A 293 -17.47 19.61 -1.93
N ASN A 294 -16.58 20.57 -2.22
CA ASN A 294 -16.90 21.76 -3.01
C ASN A 294 -16.20 21.70 -4.37
N ASN A 295 -16.91 21.20 -5.39
CA ASN A 295 -16.39 21.20 -6.76
C ASN A 295 -16.35 22.64 -7.32
N LEU A 296 -15.13 23.11 -7.61
CA LEU A 296 -14.85 24.47 -8.11
C LEU A 296 -14.65 24.51 -9.64
N ALA A 297 -14.94 23.43 -10.38
CA ALA A 297 -14.65 23.35 -11.80
C ALA A 297 -15.30 24.50 -12.60
N ASP A 298 -16.57 24.77 -12.37
CA ASP A 298 -17.30 25.86 -13.06
C ASP A 298 -16.81 27.26 -12.68
N GLN A 299 -16.25 27.40 -11.46
CA GLN A 299 -15.79 28.70 -10.93
C GLN A 299 -14.32 28.99 -11.31
N ARG A 300 -13.55 27.98 -11.74
CA ARG A 300 -12.12 28.07 -12.01
C ARG A 300 -11.73 27.44 -13.36
N PRO A 301 -12.36 27.83 -14.49
CA PRO A 301 -12.12 27.19 -15.78
C PRO A 301 -10.66 27.23 -16.22
N ASN A 302 -9.91 28.28 -15.90
CA ASN A 302 -8.49 28.38 -16.26
C ASN A 302 -7.64 27.34 -15.51
N ILE A 303 -7.97 27.04 -14.24
CA ILE A 303 -7.27 26.00 -13.47
C ILE A 303 -7.66 24.63 -14.02
N VAL A 304 -8.93 24.40 -14.34
CA VAL A 304 -9.39 23.16 -14.99
C VAL A 304 -8.60 22.90 -16.28
N GLU A 305 -8.43 23.89 -17.15
CA GLU A 305 -7.66 23.75 -18.39
C GLU A 305 -6.20 23.36 -18.12
N GLN A 306 -5.56 24.00 -17.13
CA GLN A 306 -4.21 23.66 -16.70
C GLN A 306 -4.13 22.21 -16.21
N MET A 307 -5.04 21.78 -15.33
CA MET A 307 -5.06 20.43 -14.79
C MET A 307 -5.36 19.38 -15.87
N MET A 308 -6.25 19.70 -16.81
CA MET A 308 -6.51 18.85 -17.97
C MET A 308 -5.31 18.70 -18.88
N SER A 309 -4.49 19.75 -19.04
CA SER A 309 -3.22 19.67 -19.76
C SER A 309 -2.24 18.73 -19.06
N LEU A 310 -2.13 18.79 -17.73
CA LEU A 310 -1.30 17.90 -16.94
C LEU A 310 -1.75 16.44 -17.04
N LEU A 311 -3.06 16.17 -16.96
CA LEU A 311 -3.62 14.82 -17.17
C LEU A 311 -3.22 14.22 -18.53
N ARG A 312 -3.26 15.04 -19.59
CA ARG A 312 -2.84 14.59 -20.93
C ARG A 312 -1.34 14.32 -21.02
N GLN A 313 -0.51 15.15 -20.37
CA GLN A 313 0.95 15.04 -20.40
C GLN A 313 1.46 13.87 -19.56
N ALA A 314 0.82 13.60 -18.42
CA ALA A 314 1.19 12.53 -17.50
C ALA A 314 0.91 11.14 -18.07
N ARG A 315 -0.04 11.04 -19.02
CA ARG A 315 -0.39 9.76 -19.62
C ARG A 315 0.62 9.42 -20.72
N THR A 316 1.45 8.44 -20.51
CA THR A 316 2.20 7.79 -21.60
C THR A 316 1.23 6.97 -22.45
N ALA A 317 1.43 6.99 -23.78
CA ALA A 317 0.73 6.07 -24.69
C ALA A 317 0.97 4.66 -24.16
N GLY A 318 -0.11 3.90 -23.95
CA GLY A 318 -0.04 2.57 -23.36
C GLY A 318 0.99 1.73 -24.09
N HIS A 319 1.85 1.04 -23.34
CA HIS A 319 2.58 -0.07 -23.91
C HIS A 319 1.59 -0.96 -24.65
N PRO A 320 1.90 -1.39 -25.89
CA PRO A 320 1.12 -2.43 -26.52
C PRO A 320 0.97 -3.53 -25.46
N GLN A 321 -0.25 -3.94 -25.20
CA GLN A 321 -0.52 -4.98 -24.21
C GLN A 321 0.37 -6.17 -24.61
N ILE A 322 1.46 -6.36 -23.88
CA ILE A 322 2.10 -7.65 -23.84
C ILE A 322 1.10 -8.49 -23.10
N GLU A 323 0.21 -9.17 -23.82
CA GLU A 323 -0.52 -10.28 -23.24
C GLU A 323 0.57 -11.20 -22.68
N PRO A 324 0.66 -11.38 -21.35
CA PRO A 324 1.60 -12.34 -20.82
C PRO A 324 1.23 -13.66 -21.48
N GLU A 325 2.16 -14.30 -22.18
CA GLU A 325 1.99 -15.68 -22.62
C GLU A 325 1.75 -16.50 -21.34
N MET A 326 0.47 -16.74 -21.08
CA MET A 326 0.05 -17.57 -19.97
C MET A 326 0.51 -19.00 -20.29
N PRO A 327 1.28 -19.66 -19.42
CA PRO A 327 1.62 -21.04 -19.62
C PRO A 327 0.36 -21.85 -19.87
N GLU A 328 0.30 -22.59 -20.97
CA GLU A 328 -0.84 -23.43 -21.32
C GLU A 328 -1.27 -24.28 -20.12
N GLY A 329 -2.49 -24.16 -19.70
CA GLY A 329 -3.11 -24.97 -18.64
C GLY A 329 -3.27 -24.30 -17.26
N LYS A 330 -2.70 -23.14 -16.97
CA LYS A 330 -2.92 -22.44 -15.68
C LYS A 330 -4.07 -21.44 -15.81
N ARG A 331 -5.29 -21.89 -15.52
CA ARG A 331 -6.45 -20.99 -15.31
C ARG A 331 -6.53 -20.70 -13.80
N TYR A 332 -6.38 -19.46 -13.41
CA TYR A 332 -6.78 -19.01 -12.08
C TYR A 332 -8.30 -19.19 -11.95
N ARG A 333 -8.72 -20.05 -11.05
CA ARG A 333 -10.13 -20.22 -10.67
C ARG A 333 -10.49 -19.28 -9.54
#